data_a7d5ba3c93f431e9e760c573b5e63a96
#
_entry.id   a7d5ba3c93f431e9e760c573b5e63a96
#
_cell.length_a   1.000
_cell.length_b   1.000
_cell.length_c   1.000
_cell.angle_alpha   90.00
_cell.angle_beta   90.00
_cell.angle_gamma   90.00
#
_symmetry.space_group_name_H-M   'P 1'
#
loop_
_entity.id
_entity.type
_entity.pdbx_description
1 polymer ?
#
loop_
_entity_poly.entity_id
_entity_poly.type
_entity_poly.pdbx_seq_one_letter_code
_entity_poly.pdbx_strand_id
1 'polypeptide(L)' 'MTDEEEQTLKAKLAALRQEHGDLDAAIAAISDSAHCDQLQLTRLKKRKLQLKDLIALIEDSLLPDITA' A
#
# COMPACT_ATOMS: atom_id res chain seq x y z
N MET A 1 -6.43 -15.15 16.78
CA MET A 1 -7.04 -14.78 15.49
C MET A 1 -7.73 -16.01 14.90
N THR A 2 -8.97 -15.85 14.46
CA THR A 2 -9.70 -16.94 13.83
C THR A 2 -9.32 -17.06 12.36
N ASP A 3 -9.63 -18.21 11.74
CA ASP A 3 -9.35 -18.42 10.32
C ASP A 3 -10.08 -17.39 9.45
N GLU A 4 -11.29 -17.02 9.82
CA GLU A 4 -12.06 -15.99 9.11
C GLU A 4 -11.38 -14.64 9.17
N GLU A 5 -10.91 -14.25 10.34
CA GLU A 5 -10.20 -12.98 10.51
C GLU A 5 -8.91 -12.96 9.71
N GLU A 6 -8.20 -14.07 9.70
CA GLU A 6 -6.97 -14.21 8.92
C GLU A 6 -7.24 -14.06 7.44
N GLN A 7 -8.29 -14.73 6.93
CA GLN A 7 -8.67 -14.64 5.52
C GLN A 7 -9.07 -13.21 5.14
N THR A 8 -9.81 -12.54 6.02
CA THR A 8 -10.22 -11.16 5.81
C THR A 8 -8.99 -10.23 5.71
N LEU A 9 -8.03 -10.41 6.61
CA LEU A 9 -6.81 -9.60 6.60
C LEU A 9 -5.96 -9.88 5.35
N LYS A 10 -5.87 -11.12 4.95
CA LYS A 10 -5.13 -11.49 3.72
C LYS A 10 -5.76 -10.87 2.48
N ALA A 11 -7.09 -10.88 2.40
CA ALA A 11 -7.81 -10.27 1.28
C ALA A 11 -7.58 -8.75 1.25
N LYS A 12 -7.65 -8.12 2.43
CA LYS A 12 -7.39 -6.69 2.56
C LYS A 12 -5.96 -6.33 2.17
N LEU A 13 -5.02 -7.16 2.60
CA LEU A 13 -3.61 -6.97 2.26
C LEU A 13 -3.39 -7.04 0.74
N ALA A 14 -4.00 -8.01 0.08
CA ALA A 14 -3.89 -8.14 -1.37
C ALA A 14 -4.45 -6.91 -2.08
N ALA A 15 -5.59 -6.41 -1.63
CA ALA A 15 -6.21 -5.20 -2.18
C ALA A 15 -5.32 -3.97 -2.00
N LEU A 16 -4.73 -3.82 -0.82
CA LEU A 16 -3.83 -2.70 -0.53
C LEU A 16 -2.55 -2.76 -1.36
N ARG A 17 -2.01 -3.95 -1.55
CA ARG A 17 -0.83 -4.14 -2.39
C ARG A 17 -1.12 -3.78 -3.84
N GLN A 18 -2.29 -4.15 -4.33
CA GLN A 18 -2.72 -3.80 -5.67
C GLN A 18 -2.83 -2.28 -5.84
N GLU A 19 -3.47 -1.63 -4.89
CA GLU A 19 -3.62 -0.18 -4.89
C GLU A 19 -2.26 0.52 -4.81
N HIS A 20 -1.37 0.02 -3.98
CA HIS A 20 -0.02 0.54 -3.86
C HIS A 20 0.74 0.46 -5.18
N GLY A 21 0.64 -0.68 -5.87
CA GLY A 21 1.26 -0.87 -7.17
C GLY A 21 0.68 0.07 -8.23
N ASP A 22 -0.64 0.26 -8.22
CA ASP A 22 -1.31 1.16 -9.15
C ASP A 22 -0.87 2.61 -8.92
N LEU A 23 -0.74 3.02 -7.67
CA LEU A 23 -0.27 4.36 -7.32
C LEU A 23 1.18 4.56 -7.74
N ASP A 24 2.02 3.56 -7.53
CA ASP A 24 3.42 3.62 -7.93
C ASP A 24 3.54 3.83 -9.44
N ALA A 25 2.75 3.10 -10.21
CA ALA A 25 2.72 3.25 -11.67
C ALA A 25 2.21 4.64 -12.09
N ALA A 26 1.18 5.14 -11.41
CA ALA A 26 0.63 6.47 -11.67
C ALA A 26 1.66 7.57 -11.37
N ILE A 27 2.37 7.44 -10.26
CA ILE A 27 3.42 8.38 -9.88
C ILE A 27 4.51 8.41 -10.94
N ALA A 28 4.95 7.25 -11.40
CA ALA A 28 5.97 7.15 -12.42
C ALA A 28 5.52 7.81 -13.73
N ALA A 29 4.27 7.56 -14.14
CA ALA A 29 3.72 8.14 -15.36
C ALA A 29 3.63 9.67 -15.28
N ILE A 30 3.19 10.21 -14.14
CA ILE A 30 3.07 11.65 -13.94
C ILE A 30 4.45 12.29 -13.86
N SER A 31 5.41 11.65 -13.20
CA SER A 31 6.78 12.16 -13.07
C SER A 31 7.46 12.29 -14.43
N ASP A 32 7.16 11.38 -15.35
CA ASP A 32 7.73 11.39 -16.70
C ASP A 32 7.01 12.35 -17.65
N SER A 33 5.88 12.91 -17.21
CA SER A 33 5.09 13.83 -18.01
C SER A 33 5.78 15.19 -18.13
N ALA A 34 5.69 15.81 -19.33
CA ALA A 34 6.21 17.15 -19.55
C ALA A 34 5.43 18.20 -18.74
N HIS A 35 4.21 17.89 -18.35
CA HIS A 35 3.34 18.78 -17.57
C HIS A 35 3.05 18.17 -16.19
N CYS A 36 4.11 17.92 -15.43
CA CYS A 36 4.00 17.33 -14.10
C CYS A 36 3.30 18.29 -13.14
N ASP A 37 2.14 17.87 -12.60
CA ASP A 37 1.45 18.60 -11.57
C ASP A 37 2.04 18.21 -10.22
N GLN A 38 2.84 19.11 -9.65
CA GLN A 38 3.53 18.86 -8.39
C GLN A 38 2.56 18.62 -7.23
N LEU A 39 1.41 19.30 -7.24
CA LEU A 39 0.42 19.11 -6.20
C LEU A 39 -0.19 17.72 -6.26
N GLN A 40 -0.55 17.28 -7.45
CA GLN A 40 -1.10 15.94 -7.66
C GLN A 40 -0.06 14.88 -7.29
N LEU A 41 1.18 15.07 -7.70
CA LEU A 41 2.27 14.16 -7.40
C LEU A 41 2.47 14.01 -5.89
N THR A 42 2.45 15.13 -5.17
CA THR A 42 2.58 15.14 -3.72
C THR A 42 1.45 14.36 -3.05
N ARG A 43 0.22 14.55 -3.53
CA ARG A 43 -0.95 13.84 -2.99
C ARG A 43 -0.84 12.33 -3.21
N LEU A 44 -0.41 11.93 -4.40
CA LEU A 44 -0.24 10.51 -4.73
C LEU A 44 0.86 9.86 -3.91
N LYS A 45 1.98 10.54 -3.72
CA LYS A 45 3.07 10.06 -2.88
C LYS A 45 2.64 9.91 -1.43
N LYS A 46 1.85 10.84 -0.93
CA LYS A 46 1.32 10.77 0.43
C LYS A 46 0.40 9.57 0.58
N ARG A 47 -0.49 9.35 -0.39
CA ARG A 47 -1.38 8.18 -0.38
C ARG A 47 -0.58 6.88 -0.43
N LYS A 48 0.45 6.83 -1.25
CA LYS A 48 1.33 5.66 -1.34
C LYS A 48 1.96 5.33 0.00
N LEU A 49 2.45 6.33 0.72
CA LEU A 49 3.03 6.14 2.04
C LEU A 49 2.00 5.64 3.05
N GLN A 50 0.78 6.17 3.00
CA GLN A 50 -0.31 5.69 3.85
C GLN A 50 -0.62 4.22 3.59
N LEU A 51 -0.67 3.82 2.33
CA LEU A 51 -0.91 2.42 1.95
C LEU A 51 0.22 1.52 2.42
N LYS A 52 1.46 1.97 2.27
CA LYS A 52 2.63 1.22 2.74
C LYS A 52 2.56 0.98 4.24
N ASP A 53 2.17 1.99 5.00
CA ASP A 53 2.03 1.88 6.45
C ASP A 53 0.93 0.87 6.82
N LEU A 54 -0.20 0.92 6.12
CA LEU A 54 -1.29 -0.03 6.35
C LEU A 54 -0.89 -1.45 6.00
N ILE A 55 -0.18 -1.62 4.89
CA ILE A 55 0.33 -2.93 4.48
C ILE A 55 1.26 -3.49 5.55
N ALA A 56 2.19 -2.68 6.03
CA ALA A 56 3.13 -3.10 7.06
C ALA A 56 2.41 -3.51 8.34
N LEU A 57 1.37 -2.75 8.71
CA LEU A 57 0.57 -3.04 9.89
C LEU A 57 -0.15 -4.39 9.79
N ILE A 58 -0.74 -4.66 8.63
CA ILE A 58 -1.45 -5.92 8.39
C ILE A 58 -0.48 -7.09 8.32
N GLU A 59 0.64 -6.92 7.64
CA GLU A 59 1.68 -7.94 7.57
C GLU A 59 2.17 -8.30 8.96
N ASP A 60 2.39 -7.30 9.79
CA ASP A 60 2.81 -7.49 11.17
C ASP A 60 1.79 -8.30 11.97
N SER A 61 0.50 -8.05 11.72
CA SER A 61 -0.59 -8.77 12.38
C SER A 61 -0.69 -10.22 11.93
N LEU A 62 -0.31 -10.50 10.69
CA LEU A 62 -0.39 -11.84 10.10
C LEU A 62 0.85 -12.69 10.39
N LEU A 63 1.99 -12.06 10.67
CA LEU A 63 3.21 -12.78 10.97
C LEU A 63 3.12 -13.41 12.34
N PRO A 64 3.56 -14.67 12.48
CA PRO A 64 3.68 -15.26 13.81
C PRO A 64 4.70 -14.48 14.64
N ASP A 65 4.48 -14.45 15.93
CA ASP A 65 5.32 -13.73 16.87
C ASP A 65 6.67 -14.43 16.96
N ILE A 66 7.52 -14.15 16.00
CA ILE A 66 8.86 -14.74 16.00
C ILE A 66 9.79 -13.73 16.65
N THR A 67 10.11 -13.98 17.89
CA THR A 67 11.21 -13.27 18.52
C THR A 67 12.49 -13.88 17.97
N ALA A 68 13.15 -13.12 17.18
CA ALA A 68 14.46 -13.55 16.71
C ALA A 68 15.45 -13.58 17.86
#